data_9fe181942a8034652a7634e386d4e653
#
_entry.id   9fe181942a8034652a7634e386d4e653
#
_cell.length_a   1.000
_cell.length_b   1.000
_cell.length_c   1.000
_cell.angle_alpha   90.00
_cell.angle_beta   90.00
_cell.angle_gamma   90.00
#
_symmetry.space_group_name_H-M   'P 1'
#
loop_
_entity.id
_entity.type
_entity.pdbx_description
1 polymer ?
#
loop_
_entity_poly.entity_id
_entity_poly.type
_entity_poly.pdbx_seq_one_letter_code
_entity_poly.pdbx_strand_id
1 'polypeptide(L)'
;LVIKKEPGVRMVNDIGKLFRGHNIMEYKSPEDHMDIDAFYKATAYGCLYKSYGESVNERPADDITISIIRDIKPEGLFRYFKERDIRVTNPYEGIYYVLDAVLFQTQIIVGRELRQKEHTWIKALSDRVQKQEMRELLERVHSLKQKFDRELADSVLEVSIEANWEIVEELRGDDSMCKALLEIMEPEINKIVESKVQKSILNAVRSFRDLGADDKRIQEILVKNYELTPEEAIQYL
;
A
#
# COMPACT_ATOMS: atom_id res chain seq x y z
N LEU A 1 9.29 -6.80 -1.89
CA LEU A 1 9.24 -7.73 -0.75
C LEU A 1 9.50 -9.16 -1.23
N VAL A 2 10.26 -9.94 -0.45
CA VAL A 2 10.44 -11.38 -0.70
C VAL A 2 9.91 -12.17 0.48
N ILE A 3 9.02 -13.12 0.23
CA ILE A 3 8.46 -14.04 1.22
C ILE A 3 9.04 -15.43 0.96
N LYS A 4 9.75 -15.98 1.95
CA LYS A 4 10.16 -17.38 1.93
C LYS A 4 9.09 -18.25 2.56
N LYS A 5 8.70 -19.29 1.84
CA LYS A 5 7.72 -20.26 2.35
C LYS A 5 8.46 -21.47 2.88
N GLU A 6 8.26 -21.78 4.14
CA GLU A 6 8.83 -22.97 4.77
C GLU A 6 8.34 -24.28 4.11
N PRO A 7 9.22 -25.28 3.96
CA PRO A 7 8.82 -26.57 3.43
C PRO A 7 7.66 -27.19 4.22
N GLY A 8 6.71 -27.79 3.52
CA GLY A 8 5.55 -28.42 4.14
C GLY A 8 4.40 -27.49 4.56
N VAL A 9 4.60 -26.18 4.58
CA VAL A 9 3.54 -25.21 4.90
C VAL A 9 2.51 -25.18 3.77
N ARG A 10 1.24 -25.41 4.10
CA ARG A 10 0.11 -25.25 3.18
C ARG A 10 -0.51 -23.87 3.36
N MET A 11 -0.46 -23.07 2.31
CA MET A 11 -1.13 -21.78 2.30
C MET A 11 -2.66 -21.97 2.22
N VAL A 12 -3.38 -21.37 3.16
CA VAL A 12 -4.86 -21.41 3.19
C VAL A 12 -5.45 -20.28 2.35
N ASN A 13 -4.84 -19.10 2.43
CA ASN A 13 -5.27 -17.92 1.67
C ASN A 13 -5.06 -18.12 0.16
N ASP A 14 -6.00 -17.65 -0.66
CA ASP A 14 -5.98 -17.85 -2.11
C ASP A 14 -4.76 -17.23 -2.79
N ILE A 15 -4.26 -16.09 -2.30
CA ILE A 15 -3.02 -15.47 -2.79
C ILE A 15 -1.83 -16.41 -2.61
N GLY A 16 -1.76 -17.08 -1.47
CA GLY A 16 -0.67 -18.01 -1.16
C GLY A 16 -0.72 -19.34 -1.93
N LYS A 17 -1.81 -19.64 -2.65
CA LYS A 17 -1.92 -20.92 -3.41
C LYS A 17 -0.87 -21.07 -4.50
N LEU A 18 -0.43 -19.97 -5.11
CA LEU A 18 0.64 -19.97 -6.10
C LEU A 18 2.03 -20.09 -5.47
N PHE A 19 2.21 -19.74 -4.21
CA PHE A 19 3.51 -19.59 -3.58
C PHE A 19 4.36 -20.87 -3.65
N ARG A 20 5.64 -20.68 -4.03
CA ARG A 20 6.72 -21.67 -3.98
C ARG A 20 7.67 -21.32 -2.83
N GLY A 21 8.88 -21.85 -2.81
CA GLY A 21 9.86 -21.53 -1.78
C GLY A 21 10.19 -20.04 -1.67
N HIS A 22 10.25 -19.34 -2.80
CA HIS A 22 10.57 -17.91 -2.85
C HIS A 22 9.48 -17.13 -3.61
N ASN A 23 8.91 -16.12 -2.96
CA ASN A 23 7.76 -15.39 -3.51
C ASN A 23 8.04 -13.89 -3.48
N ILE A 24 8.21 -13.30 -4.66
CA ILE A 24 8.47 -11.87 -4.83
C ILE A 24 7.12 -11.18 -4.93
N MET A 25 6.91 -10.19 -4.07
CA MET A 25 5.70 -9.37 -4.07
C MET A 25 6.04 -7.94 -4.44
N GLU A 26 5.38 -7.44 -5.46
CA GLU A 26 5.45 -6.05 -5.92
C GLU A 26 4.07 -5.42 -5.75
N TYR A 27 3.99 -4.34 -4.98
CA TYR A 27 2.79 -3.52 -4.88
C TYR A 27 2.89 -2.33 -5.82
N LYS A 28 1.83 -2.07 -6.54
CA LYS A 28 1.64 -0.90 -7.40
C LYS A 28 0.57 -0.02 -6.82
N SER A 29 0.96 1.19 -6.42
CA SER A 29 0.01 2.20 -5.92
C SER A 29 -1.06 2.53 -6.97
N PRO A 30 -2.20 3.11 -6.60
CA PRO A 30 -3.22 3.53 -7.56
C PRO A 30 -2.68 4.47 -8.65
N GLU A 31 -1.68 5.29 -8.34
CA GLU A 31 -1.04 6.24 -9.26
C GLU A 31 0.00 5.59 -10.20
N ASP A 32 0.54 4.42 -9.82
CA ASP A 32 1.52 3.71 -10.63
C ASP A 32 0.88 3.11 -11.88
N HIS A 33 1.59 3.18 -13.00
CA HIS A 33 1.20 2.46 -14.20
C HIS A 33 1.52 0.96 -14.07
N MET A 34 0.55 0.12 -14.46
CA MET A 34 0.74 -1.32 -14.56
C MET A 34 0.54 -1.76 -16.00
N ASP A 35 1.59 -1.59 -16.78
CA ASP A 35 1.71 -1.98 -18.18
C ASP A 35 2.69 -3.16 -18.34
N ILE A 36 3.06 -3.46 -19.59
CA ILE A 36 3.99 -4.55 -19.89
C ILE A 36 5.40 -4.26 -19.36
N ASP A 37 5.83 -2.99 -19.34
CA ASP A 37 7.16 -2.64 -18.84
C ASP A 37 7.24 -2.85 -17.32
N ALA A 38 6.17 -2.50 -16.60
CA ALA A 38 6.04 -2.80 -15.17
C ALA A 38 6.04 -4.31 -14.89
N PHE A 39 5.41 -5.12 -15.76
CA PHE A 39 5.44 -6.58 -15.68
C PHE A 39 6.85 -7.13 -15.89
N TYR A 40 7.58 -6.66 -16.91
CA TYR A 40 8.97 -7.04 -17.14
C TYR A 40 9.89 -6.55 -16.01
N LYS A 41 9.64 -5.38 -15.42
CA LYS A 41 10.40 -4.89 -14.27
C LYS A 41 10.26 -5.83 -13.06
N ALA A 42 9.05 -6.29 -12.76
CA ALA A 42 8.83 -7.29 -11.71
C ALA A 42 9.54 -8.62 -12.02
N THR A 43 9.55 -9.05 -13.30
CA THR A 43 10.30 -10.21 -13.76
C THR A 43 11.81 -10.02 -13.59
N ALA A 44 12.33 -8.82 -13.89
CA ALA A 44 13.74 -8.48 -13.68
C ALA A 44 14.15 -8.57 -12.21
N TYR A 45 13.30 -8.16 -11.28
CA TYR A 45 13.53 -8.38 -9.84
C TYR A 45 13.65 -9.86 -9.49
N GLY A 46 12.84 -10.72 -10.12
CA GLY A 46 12.95 -12.17 -10.00
C GLY A 46 14.28 -12.69 -10.51
N CYS A 47 14.75 -12.22 -11.66
CA CYS A 47 16.05 -12.59 -12.23
C CYS A 47 17.20 -12.15 -11.32
N LEU A 48 17.17 -10.92 -10.83
CA LEU A 48 18.18 -10.41 -9.88
C LEU A 48 18.19 -11.24 -8.59
N TYR A 49 17.02 -11.47 -8.00
CA TYR A 49 16.91 -12.27 -6.79
C TYR A 49 17.47 -13.69 -6.98
N LYS A 50 17.15 -14.33 -8.10
CA LYS A 50 17.70 -15.64 -8.47
C LYS A 50 19.22 -15.62 -8.56
N SER A 51 19.78 -14.57 -9.17
CA SER A 51 21.23 -14.47 -9.46
C SER A 51 22.10 -14.17 -8.24
N TYR A 52 21.51 -13.64 -7.15
CA TYR A 52 22.24 -13.31 -5.91
C TYR A 52 22.35 -14.47 -4.91
N GLY A 53 22.22 -15.71 -5.35
CA GLY A 53 22.56 -16.87 -4.53
C GLY A 53 24.06 -17.00 -4.29
N GLU A 54 24.47 -17.63 -3.18
CA GLU A 54 25.88 -17.87 -2.83
C GLU A 54 26.49 -18.99 -3.68
N SER A 55 25.64 -19.87 -4.23
CA SER A 55 26.04 -20.96 -5.08
C SER A 55 25.23 -21.03 -6.38
N VAL A 56 25.74 -21.76 -7.37
CA VAL A 56 25.07 -21.91 -8.67
C VAL A 56 23.72 -22.59 -8.49
N ASN A 57 22.68 -21.92 -8.98
CA ASN A 57 21.28 -22.38 -8.95
C ASN A 57 20.72 -22.68 -7.55
N GLU A 58 21.25 -22.00 -6.51
CA GLU A 58 20.75 -22.08 -5.15
C GLU A 58 19.26 -21.80 -5.04
N ARG A 59 18.76 -20.90 -5.90
CA ARG A 59 17.34 -20.53 -6.02
C ARG A 59 16.87 -20.94 -7.41
N PRO A 60 16.31 -22.15 -7.58
CA PRO A 60 15.80 -22.60 -8.89
C PRO A 60 14.66 -21.70 -9.37
N ALA A 61 14.60 -21.45 -10.67
CA ALA A 61 13.59 -20.55 -11.25
C ALA A 61 12.14 -21.03 -11.02
N ASP A 62 11.95 -22.34 -11.03
CA ASP A 62 10.65 -23.01 -10.79
C ASP A 62 10.22 -22.97 -9.31
N ASP A 63 11.14 -22.62 -8.40
CA ASP A 63 10.85 -22.38 -6.98
C ASP A 63 10.63 -20.89 -6.64
N ILE A 64 10.64 -20.02 -7.66
CA ILE A 64 10.37 -18.59 -7.52
C ILE A 64 9.00 -18.27 -8.15
N THR A 65 8.18 -17.48 -7.44
CA THR A 65 6.95 -16.90 -7.99
C THR A 65 6.95 -15.38 -7.86
N ILE A 66 6.15 -14.72 -8.71
CA ILE A 66 5.96 -13.27 -8.68
C ILE A 66 4.49 -12.97 -8.42
N SER A 67 4.23 -12.07 -7.47
CA SER A 67 2.89 -11.54 -7.18
C SER A 67 2.90 -10.03 -7.38
N ILE A 68 2.09 -9.53 -8.30
CA ILE A 68 1.94 -8.10 -8.55
C ILE A 68 0.56 -7.70 -8.03
N ILE A 69 0.55 -6.81 -7.04
CA ILE A 69 -0.68 -6.34 -6.40
C ILE A 69 -1.00 -4.95 -6.94
N ARG A 70 -2.23 -4.74 -7.34
CA ARG A 70 -2.77 -3.47 -7.78
C ARG A 70 -4.24 -3.34 -7.40
N ASP A 71 -4.69 -2.11 -7.17
CA ASP A 71 -6.09 -1.84 -6.83
C ASP A 71 -7.05 -2.13 -8.00
N ILE A 72 -6.78 -1.59 -9.20
CA ILE A 72 -7.64 -1.71 -10.39
C ILE A 72 -7.03 -2.67 -11.39
N LYS A 73 -7.89 -3.42 -12.09
CA LYS A 73 -7.48 -4.34 -13.17
C LYS A 73 -6.72 -3.61 -14.26
N PRO A 74 -5.50 -4.04 -14.61
CA PRO A 74 -4.70 -3.39 -15.66
C PRO A 74 -5.12 -3.89 -17.05
N GLU A 75 -6.22 -3.37 -17.59
CA GLU A 75 -6.83 -3.82 -18.85
C GLU A 75 -5.86 -3.76 -20.05
N GLY A 76 -4.96 -2.78 -20.10
CA GLY A 76 -3.93 -2.67 -21.13
C GLY A 76 -2.97 -3.86 -21.13
N LEU A 77 -2.53 -4.29 -19.95
CA LEU A 77 -1.66 -5.47 -19.80
C LEU A 77 -2.39 -6.76 -20.19
N PHE A 78 -3.65 -6.91 -19.77
CA PHE A 78 -4.44 -8.10 -20.16
C PHE A 78 -4.70 -8.16 -21.65
N ARG A 79 -4.92 -7.00 -22.30
CA ARG A 79 -5.03 -6.91 -23.76
C ARG A 79 -3.72 -7.33 -24.44
N TYR A 80 -2.58 -6.85 -23.96
CA TYR A 80 -1.26 -7.24 -24.45
C TYR A 80 -1.06 -8.75 -24.38
N PHE A 81 -1.44 -9.39 -23.27
CA PHE A 81 -1.35 -10.85 -23.13
C PHE A 81 -2.24 -11.57 -24.15
N LYS A 82 -3.48 -11.11 -24.31
CA LYS A 82 -4.43 -11.67 -25.26
C LYS A 82 -3.93 -11.58 -26.72
N GLU A 83 -3.37 -10.43 -27.11
CA GLU A 83 -2.82 -10.21 -28.46
C GLU A 83 -1.61 -11.10 -28.79
N ARG A 84 -0.98 -11.69 -27.80
CA ARG A 84 0.20 -12.56 -27.91
C ARG A 84 -0.07 -14.00 -27.51
N ASP A 85 -1.33 -14.37 -27.40
CA ASP A 85 -1.77 -15.71 -27.01
C ASP A 85 -1.18 -16.18 -25.65
N ILE A 86 -0.78 -15.23 -24.78
CA ILE A 86 -0.35 -15.53 -23.41
C ILE A 86 -1.60 -15.82 -22.58
N ARG A 87 -1.70 -17.04 -22.11
CA ARG A 87 -2.87 -17.50 -21.36
C ARG A 87 -2.89 -16.91 -19.95
N VAL A 88 -3.97 -16.21 -19.65
CA VAL A 88 -4.29 -15.73 -18.30
C VAL A 88 -5.50 -16.49 -17.79
N THR A 89 -5.42 -17.06 -16.59
CA THR A 89 -6.53 -17.73 -15.90
C THR A 89 -6.93 -16.97 -14.65
N ASN A 90 -8.19 -17.07 -14.23
CA ASN A 90 -8.71 -16.46 -13.01
C ASN A 90 -9.24 -17.55 -12.07
N PRO A 91 -8.35 -18.23 -11.33
CA PRO A 91 -8.74 -19.34 -10.45
C PRO A 91 -9.50 -18.89 -9.19
N TYR A 92 -9.28 -17.65 -8.76
CA TYR A 92 -9.93 -17.05 -7.61
C TYR A 92 -10.33 -15.62 -7.91
N GLU A 93 -11.35 -15.13 -7.24
CA GLU A 93 -11.86 -13.77 -7.43
C GLU A 93 -10.75 -12.73 -7.19
N GLY A 94 -10.48 -11.88 -8.18
CA GLY A 94 -9.42 -10.88 -8.16
C GLY A 94 -7.99 -11.41 -8.28
N ILE A 95 -7.79 -12.73 -8.52
CA ILE A 95 -6.46 -13.32 -8.65
C ILE A 95 -6.31 -13.97 -10.04
N TYR A 96 -5.38 -13.47 -10.82
CA TYR A 96 -5.14 -13.86 -12.19
C TYR A 96 -3.76 -14.51 -12.32
N TYR A 97 -3.70 -15.72 -12.88
CA TYR A 97 -2.44 -16.46 -13.08
C TYR A 97 -1.96 -16.34 -14.51
N VAL A 98 -0.66 -16.04 -14.65
CA VAL A 98 0.11 -16.08 -15.89
C VAL A 98 1.19 -17.15 -15.68
N LEU A 99 0.94 -18.35 -16.18
CA LEU A 99 1.78 -19.52 -15.90
C LEU A 99 2.63 -19.93 -17.10
N ASP A 100 2.18 -19.59 -18.32
CA ASP A 100 2.80 -19.97 -19.56
C ASP A 100 3.50 -18.75 -20.19
N ALA A 101 4.56 -18.99 -20.96
CA ALA A 101 5.35 -17.97 -21.65
C ALA A 101 6.00 -16.92 -20.71
N VAL A 102 6.25 -17.27 -19.46
CA VAL A 102 6.92 -16.43 -18.44
C VAL A 102 8.09 -17.19 -17.79
N LEU A 103 9.09 -16.44 -17.34
CA LEU A 103 10.25 -17.04 -16.66
C LEU A 103 9.89 -17.57 -15.25
N PHE A 104 8.98 -16.89 -14.58
CA PHE A 104 8.49 -17.24 -13.25
C PHE A 104 6.96 -17.29 -13.28
N GLN A 105 6.38 -18.28 -12.62
CA GLN A 105 4.94 -18.29 -12.42
C GLN A 105 4.50 -16.99 -11.74
N THR A 106 3.61 -16.27 -12.38
CA THR A 106 3.21 -14.93 -11.93
C THR A 106 1.72 -14.88 -11.65
N GLN A 107 1.34 -14.17 -10.59
CA GLN A 107 -0.06 -13.78 -10.35
C GLN A 107 -0.20 -12.25 -10.33
N ILE A 108 -1.32 -11.79 -10.87
CA ILE A 108 -1.76 -10.40 -10.78
C ILE A 108 -2.96 -10.37 -9.84
N ILE A 109 -2.85 -9.61 -8.77
CA ILE A 109 -3.87 -9.49 -7.72
C ILE A 109 -4.53 -8.13 -7.89
N VAL A 110 -5.84 -8.15 -8.14
CA VAL A 110 -6.67 -6.95 -8.32
C VAL A 110 -7.46 -6.69 -7.04
N GLY A 111 -7.02 -5.73 -6.25
CA GLY A 111 -7.53 -5.45 -4.91
C GLY A 111 -9.05 -5.29 -4.85
N ARG A 112 -9.64 -4.54 -5.79
CA ARG A 112 -11.11 -4.32 -5.84
C ARG A 112 -11.92 -5.55 -6.13
N GLU A 113 -11.35 -6.54 -6.80
CA GLU A 113 -12.02 -7.79 -7.15
C GLU A 113 -11.84 -8.88 -6.08
N LEU A 114 -10.99 -8.66 -5.06
CA LEU A 114 -10.77 -9.63 -3.99
C LEU A 114 -12.00 -9.75 -3.08
N ARG A 115 -12.21 -10.94 -2.51
CA ARG A 115 -13.23 -11.16 -1.47
C ARG A 115 -12.87 -10.38 -0.20
N GLN A 116 -13.82 -9.57 0.29
CA GLN A 116 -13.60 -8.69 1.45
C GLN A 116 -13.09 -9.44 2.67
N LYS A 117 -13.81 -10.46 3.12
CA LYS A 117 -13.53 -11.15 4.39
C LYS A 117 -12.16 -11.85 4.45
N GLU A 118 -11.61 -12.22 3.29
CA GLU A 118 -10.35 -12.97 3.21
C GLU A 118 -9.14 -12.06 3.01
N HIS A 119 -9.36 -10.86 2.44
CA HIS A 119 -8.30 -9.98 1.95
C HIS A 119 -8.42 -8.54 2.44
N THR A 120 -9.01 -8.31 3.62
CA THR A 120 -9.25 -6.98 4.20
C THR A 120 -8.00 -6.08 4.17
N TRP A 121 -6.83 -6.63 4.51
CA TRP A 121 -5.57 -5.87 4.55
C TRP A 121 -5.12 -5.34 3.20
N ILE A 122 -5.30 -6.12 2.13
CA ILE A 122 -4.93 -5.70 0.77
C ILE A 122 -5.96 -4.73 0.21
N LYS A 123 -7.23 -4.97 0.48
CA LYS A 123 -8.31 -4.07 0.06
C LYS A 123 -8.22 -2.69 0.73
N ALA A 124 -7.72 -2.66 1.97
CA ALA A 124 -7.48 -1.41 2.70
C ALA A 124 -6.41 -0.50 2.05
N LEU A 125 -5.57 -1.02 1.16
CA LEU A 125 -4.58 -0.23 0.41
C LEU A 125 -5.19 0.49 -0.82
N SER A 126 -6.50 0.41 -1.04
CA SER A 126 -7.23 1.14 -2.07
C SER A 126 -7.43 2.61 -1.67
N ASP A 127 -7.46 3.50 -2.67
CA ASP A 127 -7.86 4.90 -2.52
C ASP A 127 -9.40 5.12 -2.55
N ARG A 128 -10.17 4.02 -2.57
CA ARG A 128 -11.66 4.01 -2.63
C ARG A 128 -12.27 2.97 -1.70
N VAL A 129 -11.72 2.86 -0.52
CA VAL A 129 -12.27 2.01 0.53
C VAL A 129 -13.68 2.48 0.89
N GLN A 130 -14.62 1.54 0.98
CA GLN A 130 -15.98 1.85 1.39
C GLN A 130 -16.07 1.96 2.92
N LYS A 131 -17.04 2.72 3.43
CA LYS A 131 -17.27 2.90 4.88
C LYS A 131 -17.33 1.57 5.65
N GLN A 132 -18.01 0.58 5.08
CA GLN A 132 -18.10 -0.75 5.68
C GLN A 132 -16.75 -1.49 5.68
N GLU A 133 -15.96 -1.35 4.63
CA GLU A 133 -14.63 -1.96 4.52
C GLU A 133 -13.65 -1.36 5.53
N MET A 134 -13.71 -0.04 5.74
CA MET A 134 -12.92 0.65 6.77
C MET A 134 -13.31 0.17 8.19
N ARG A 135 -14.60 0.00 8.46
CA ARG A 135 -15.05 -0.59 9.75
C ARG A 135 -14.49 -1.99 9.96
N GLU A 136 -14.56 -2.86 8.96
CA GLU A 136 -14.03 -4.22 9.04
C GLU A 136 -12.51 -4.24 9.24
N LEU A 137 -11.77 -3.29 8.64
CA LEU A 137 -10.34 -3.11 8.89
C LEU A 137 -10.10 -2.78 10.36
N LEU A 138 -10.79 -1.77 10.90
CA LEU A 138 -10.65 -1.34 12.29
C LEU A 138 -11.01 -2.45 13.30
N GLU A 139 -12.07 -3.22 13.02
CA GLU A 139 -12.44 -4.38 13.84
C GLU A 139 -11.35 -5.45 13.83
N ARG A 140 -10.71 -5.70 12.68
CA ARG A 140 -9.58 -6.63 12.59
C ARG A 140 -8.38 -6.12 13.37
N VAL A 141 -8.01 -4.85 13.23
CA VAL A 141 -6.93 -4.23 14.02
C VAL A 141 -7.22 -4.36 15.52
N HIS A 142 -8.46 -4.05 15.94
CA HIS A 142 -8.88 -4.18 17.33
C HIS A 142 -8.74 -5.60 17.87
N SER A 143 -8.97 -6.61 17.03
CA SER A 143 -8.89 -8.02 17.41
C SER A 143 -7.45 -8.55 17.55
N LEU A 144 -6.43 -7.83 17.06
CA LEU A 144 -5.05 -8.26 17.13
C LEU A 144 -4.53 -8.26 18.57
N LYS A 145 -3.90 -9.36 18.97
CA LYS A 145 -3.38 -9.56 20.32
C LYS A 145 -1.86 -9.37 20.40
N GLN A 146 -1.14 -9.72 19.36
CA GLN A 146 0.32 -9.67 19.34
C GLN A 146 0.80 -8.27 18.99
N LYS A 147 1.85 -7.81 19.69
CA LYS A 147 2.42 -6.47 19.48
C LYS A 147 2.93 -6.29 18.05
N PHE A 148 3.65 -7.27 17.54
CA PHE A 148 4.20 -7.24 16.18
C PHE A 148 3.11 -7.13 15.10
N ASP A 149 1.99 -7.87 15.26
CA ASP A 149 0.88 -7.79 14.32
C ASP A 149 0.23 -6.40 14.34
N ARG A 150 0.16 -5.75 15.51
CA ARG A 150 -0.35 -4.39 15.64
C ARG A 150 0.56 -3.37 14.94
N GLU A 151 1.88 -3.45 15.14
CA GLU A 151 2.85 -2.57 14.48
C GLU A 151 2.77 -2.67 12.94
N LEU A 152 2.51 -3.88 12.41
CA LEU A 152 2.26 -4.06 10.96
C LEU A 152 0.91 -3.47 10.54
N ALA A 153 -0.12 -3.65 11.36
CA ALA A 153 -1.45 -3.11 11.10
C ALA A 153 -1.47 -1.57 11.11
N ASP A 154 -0.70 -0.94 11.99
CA ASP A 154 -0.57 0.52 12.06
C ASP A 154 -0.07 1.09 10.74
N SER A 155 0.89 0.42 10.07
CA SER A 155 1.38 0.83 8.74
C SER A 155 0.29 0.75 7.66
N VAL A 156 -0.58 -0.25 7.72
CA VAL A 156 -1.71 -0.37 6.78
C VAL A 156 -2.78 0.68 7.08
N LEU A 157 -3.04 0.93 8.36
CA LEU A 157 -3.98 1.96 8.80
C LEU A 157 -3.54 3.34 8.33
N GLU A 158 -2.28 3.72 8.54
CA GLU A 158 -1.73 5.00 8.12
C GLU A 158 -2.00 5.25 6.63
N VAL A 159 -1.61 4.29 5.76
CA VAL A 159 -1.85 4.39 4.32
C VAL A 159 -3.33 4.44 3.98
N SER A 160 -4.15 3.61 4.62
CA SER A 160 -5.58 3.54 4.36
C SER A 160 -6.32 4.81 4.78
N ILE A 161 -5.99 5.37 5.94
CA ILE A 161 -6.57 6.61 6.45
C ILE A 161 -6.17 7.80 5.58
N GLU A 162 -4.88 7.91 5.20
CA GLU A 162 -4.40 8.99 4.35
C GLU A 162 -5.09 8.99 2.98
N ALA A 163 -5.21 7.81 2.35
CA ALA A 163 -5.81 7.66 1.04
C ALA A 163 -7.35 7.85 1.03
N ASN A 164 -8.03 7.64 2.17
CA ASN A 164 -9.49 7.65 2.29
C ASN A 164 -9.98 8.63 3.36
N TRP A 165 -9.38 9.82 3.41
CA TRP A 165 -9.65 10.81 4.45
C TRP A 165 -11.13 11.20 4.59
N GLU A 166 -11.85 11.34 3.48
CA GLU A 166 -13.28 11.67 3.50
C GLU A 166 -14.13 10.62 4.23
N ILE A 167 -13.83 9.33 4.01
CA ILE A 167 -14.51 8.22 4.70
C ILE A 167 -14.17 8.22 6.20
N VAL A 168 -12.94 8.57 6.55
CA VAL A 168 -12.51 8.69 7.95
C VAL A 168 -13.27 9.80 8.67
N GLU A 169 -13.43 10.96 8.04
CA GLU A 169 -14.22 12.08 8.57
C GLU A 169 -15.70 11.70 8.77
N GLU A 170 -16.28 11.00 7.79
CA GLU A 170 -17.65 10.48 7.91
C GLU A 170 -17.79 9.49 9.08
N LEU A 171 -16.79 8.60 9.28
CA LEU A 171 -16.80 7.63 10.37
C LEU A 171 -16.67 8.30 11.75
N ARG A 172 -15.88 9.36 11.85
CA ARG A 172 -15.76 10.16 13.10
C ARG A 172 -17.07 10.84 13.48
N GLY A 173 -17.84 11.25 12.50
CA GLY A 173 -19.17 11.87 12.70
C GLY A 173 -20.32 10.88 12.88
N ASP A 174 -20.05 9.57 12.84
CA ASP A 174 -21.08 8.54 12.89
C ASP A 174 -21.32 8.06 14.34
N ASP A 175 -22.46 8.47 14.92
CA ASP A 175 -22.87 8.08 16.28
C ASP A 175 -22.95 6.55 16.49
N SER A 176 -22.99 5.76 15.42
CA SER A 176 -22.97 4.30 15.49
C SER A 176 -21.57 3.69 15.62
N MET A 177 -20.51 4.49 15.50
CA MET A 177 -19.13 4.02 15.67
C MET A 177 -18.82 3.71 17.12
N CYS A 178 -18.28 2.54 17.37
CA CYS A 178 -17.76 2.16 18.67
C CYS A 178 -16.56 3.06 19.04
N LYS A 179 -16.58 3.64 20.25
CA LYS A 179 -15.51 4.50 20.76
C LYS A 179 -14.12 3.83 20.66
N ALA A 180 -14.03 2.52 20.91
CA ALA A 180 -12.78 1.78 20.80
C ALA A 180 -12.20 1.74 19.37
N LEU A 181 -13.05 1.77 18.35
CA LEU A 181 -12.58 1.83 16.95
C LEU A 181 -12.13 3.25 16.57
N LEU A 182 -12.75 4.29 17.10
CA LEU A 182 -12.30 5.67 16.95
C LEU A 182 -10.93 5.88 17.61
N GLU A 183 -10.73 5.35 18.81
CA GLU A 183 -9.46 5.40 19.54
C GLU A 183 -8.29 4.73 18.78
N ILE A 184 -8.57 3.74 17.94
CA ILE A 184 -7.55 3.10 17.08
C ILE A 184 -7.09 4.04 15.96
N MET A 185 -8.00 4.84 15.40
CA MET A 185 -7.68 5.77 14.31
C MET A 185 -7.00 7.06 14.79
N GLU A 186 -7.28 7.52 15.99
CA GLU A 186 -6.81 8.82 16.52
C GLU A 186 -5.30 9.04 16.37
N PRO A 187 -4.41 8.09 16.74
CA PRO A 187 -2.97 8.30 16.60
C PRO A 187 -2.54 8.57 15.16
N GLU A 188 -3.09 7.82 14.20
CA GLU A 188 -2.74 7.96 12.77
C GLU A 188 -3.33 9.23 12.18
N ILE A 189 -4.55 9.59 12.56
CA ILE A 189 -5.17 10.87 12.19
C ILE A 189 -4.28 12.02 12.64
N ASN A 190 -3.83 12.02 13.90
CA ASN A 190 -2.99 13.07 14.45
C ASN A 190 -1.67 13.20 13.70
N LYS A 191 -0.98 12.10 13.40
CA LYS A 191 0.25 12.10 12.59
C LYS A 191 0.03 12.71 11.20
N ILE A 192 -1.06 12.33 10.53
CA ILE A 192 -1.40 12.83 9.19
C ILE A 192 -1.70 14.33 9.24
N VAL A 193 -2.47 14.78 10.22
CA VAL A 193 -2.77 16.21 10.43
C VAL A 193 -1.50 17.00 10.68
N GLU A 194 -0.65 16.55 11.60
CA GLU A 194 0.64 17.20 11.88
C GLU A 194 1.52 17.29 10.63
N SER A 195 1.64 16.19 9.86
CA SER A 195 2.42 16.16 8.62
C SER A 195 1.85 17.12 7.57
N LYS A 196 0.51 17.19 7.41
CA LYS A 196 -0.14 18.12 6.48
C LYS A 196 0.07 19.58 6.90
N VAL A 197 -0.01 19.89 8.19
CA VAL A 197 0.25 21.22 8.73
C VAL A 197 1.70 21.63 8.48
N GLN A 198 2.68 20.76 8.77
CA GLN A 198 4.10 21.02 8.51
C GLN A 198 4.38 21.28 7.03
N LYS A 199 3.83 20.46 6.13
CA LYS A 199 3.95 20.66 4.68
C LYS A 199 3.33 21.99 4.24
N SER A 200 2.19 22.38 4.81
CA SER A 200 1.53 23.65 4.54
C SER A 200 2.40 24.84 4.96
N ILE A 201 2.99 24.78 6.15
CA ILE A 201 3.90 25.82 6.67
C ILE A 201 5.13 25.95 5.74
N LEU A 202 5.78 24.84 5.38
CA LEU A 202 6.94 24.85 4.49
C LEU A 202 6.61 25.41 3.11
N ASN A 203 5.44 25.10 2.55
CA ASN A 203 4.99 25.65 1.29
C ASN A 203 4.71 27.16 1.40
N ALA A 204 4.10 27.62 2.50
CA ALA A 204 3.87 29.02 2.78
C ALA A 204 5.19 29.79 2.88
N VAL A 205 6.19 29.26 3.62
CA VAL A 205 7.54 29.86 3.73
C VAL A 205 8.18 30.03 2.35
N ARG A 206 8.16 28.98 1.52
CA ARG A 206 8.69 29.05 0.15
C ARG A 206 7.99 30.14 -0.67
N SER A 207 6.66 30.16 -0.64
CA SER A 207 5.87 31.15 -1.38
C SER A 207 6.17 32.59 -0.93
N PHE A 208 6.33 32.82 0.37
CA PHE A 208 6.67 34.16 0.88
C PHE A 208 8.11 34.57 0.51
N ARG A 209 9.06 33.66 0.50
CA ARG A 209 10.43 33.93 0.01
C ARG A 209 10.42 34.25 -1.47
N ASP A 210 9.67 33.54 -2.29
CA ASP A 210 9.55 33.83 -3.73
C ASP A 210 8.94 35.22 -3.99
N LEU A 211 8.10 35.72 -3.07
CA LEU A 211 7.53 37.05 -3.08
C LEU A 211 8.48 38.14 -2.49
N GLY A 212 9.67 37.74 -2.04
CA GLY A 212 10.67 38.65 -1.53
C GLY A 212 10.53 39.07 -0.07
N ALA A 213 9.73 38.31 0.72
CA ALA A 213 9.63 38.53 2.16
C ALA A 213 10.92 38.07 2.87
N ASP A 214 11.40 38.86 3.83
CA ASP A 214 12.51 38.50 4.71
C ASP A 214 12.05 37.53 5.82
N ASP A 215 13.02 36.87 6.46
CA ASP A 215 12.73 35.86 7.51
C ASP A 215 11.94 36.45 8.69
N LYS A 216 12.17 37.71 9.05
CA LYS A 216 11.45 38.38 10.12
C LYS A 216 9.96 38.54 9.77
N ARG A 217 9.69 38.94 8.55
CA ARG A 217 8.32 39.08 8.06
C ARG A 217 7.62 37.75 7.93
N ILE A 218 8.32 36.71 7.48
CA ILE A 218 7.81 35.35 7.39
C ILE A 218 7.47 34.83 8.81
N GLN A 219 8.37 35.01 9.78
CA GLN A 219 8.12 34.64 11.17
C GLN A 219 6.85 35.29 11.74
N GLU A 220 6.68 36.62 11.56
CA GLU A 220 5.46 37.32 12.00
C GLU A 220 4.18 36.73 11.39
N ILE A 221 4.22 36.34 10.11
CA ILE A 221 3.10 35.73 9.39
C ILE A 221 2.80 34.32 9.94
N LEU A 222 3.84 33.51 10.17
CA LEU A 222 3.69 32.17 10.71
C LEU A 222 3.09 32.17 12.13
N VAL A 223 3.59 33.04 13.01
CA VAL A 223 3.06 33.22 14.36
C VAL A 223 1.58 33.61 14.33
N LYS A 224 1.21 34.53 13.42
CA LYS A 224 -0.15 35.05 13.33
C LYS A 224 -1.15 34.07 12.74
N ASN A 225 -0.75 33.33 11.69
CA ASN A 225 -1.69 32.54 10.88
C ASN A 225 -1.69 31.04 11.20
N TYR A 226 -0.61 30.54 11.80
CA TYR A 226 -0.46 29.11 12.16
C TYR A 226 -0.41 28.88 13.66
N GLU A 227 -0.63 29.96 14.47
CA GLU A 227 -0.66 29.90 15.93
C GLU A 227 0.64 29.35 16.56
N LEU A 228 1.77 29.50 15.83
CA LEU A 228 3.08 29.06 16.29
C LEU A 228 3.66 30.05 17.30
N THR A 229 4.46 29.55 18.25
CA THR A 229 5.35 30.42 19.02
C THR A 229 6.45 31.00 18.13
N PRO A 230 7.09 32.13 18.51
CA PRO A 230 8.22 32.67 17.78
C PRO A 230 9.38 31.68 17.59
N GLU A 231 9.63 30.85 18.60
CA GLU A 231 10.65 29.81 18.62
C GLU A 231 10.34 28.69 17.63
N GLU A 232 9.07 28.25 17.57
CA GLU A 232 8.61 27.24 16.61
C GLU A 232 8.66 27.78 15.19
N ALA A 233 8.26 29.02 14.95
CA ALA A 233 8.29 29.65 13.63
C ALA A 233 9.72 29.73 13.05
N ILE A 234 10.73 29.94 13.90
CA ILE A 234 12.16 29.99 13.50
C ILE A 234 12.62 28.63 12.93
N GLN A 235 12.07 27.51 13.42
CA GLN A 235 12.47 26.17 12.94
C GLN A 235 12.09 25.91 11.48
N TYR A 236 11.22 26.71 10.89
CA TYR A 236 10.77 26.60 9.50
C TYR A 236 11.50 27.58 8.55
N LEU A 237 12.29 28.48 9.08
CA LEU A 237 13.05 29.49 8.30
C LEU A 237 14.43 28.99 7.88
#